data_5b2855af6ee2c8c0e9faebf9c6441511
#
_entry.id   5b2855af6ee2c8c0e9faebf9c6441511
#
_cell.length_a   1.000
_cell.length_b   1.000
_cell.length_c   1.000
_cell.angle_alpha   90.00
_cell.angle_beta   90.00
_cell.angle_gamma   90.00
#
_symmetry.space_group_name_H-M   'P 1'
#
loop_
_entity.id
_entity.type
_entity.pdbx_description
1 polymer ?
#
loop_
_entity_poly.entity_id
_entity_poly.type
_entity_poly.pdbx_seq_one_letter_code
_entity_poly.pdbx_strand_id
1 'polypeptide(L)'
;ELAQIRQIGLSRRYVDRRQWVSALRGRSDFLGSFPWNDDGMASIMCRFHELTCDNLDNQLVLAGLERACLMAVSVDTRRKLLDHRQAWASLASPMAAAGRSEFAKARGKYTRLSEHYRLAHNLAEIILQGRSPAAIYDPGEQPTRGLYVDMPYLFERFVERLLRNAIKGRGLRI
;
A
#
# COMPACT_ATOMS: atom_id res chain seq x y z
N GLU A 1 7.63 -4.40 -8.06
CA GLU A 1 6.93 -3.15 -7.74
C GLU A 1 7.32 -2.61 -6.35
N LEU A 2 7.15 -3.36 -5.27
CA LEU A 2 7.47 -2.88 -3.91
C LEU A 2 8.94 -2.47 -3.74
N ALA A 3 9.87 -3.22 -4.34
CA ALA A 3 11.28 -2.86 -4.36
C ALA A 3 11.51 -1.54 -5.13
N GLN A 4 10.81 -1.34 -6.22
CA GLN A 4 10.85 -0.13 -7.03
C GLN A 4 10.33 1.09 -6.25
N ILE A 5 9.21 0.95 -5.53
CA ILE A 5 8.68 2.02 -4.67
C ILE A 5 9.71 2.42 -3.61
N ARG A 6 10.41 1.45 -3.01
CA ARG A 6 11.45 1.75 -2.01
C ARG A 6 12.68 2.44 -2.62
N GLN A 7 13.03 2.17 -3.87
CA GLN A 7 14.12 2.84 -4.57
C GLN A 7 13.77 4.27 -4.98
N ILE A 8 12.55 4.50 -5.49
CA ILE A 8 12.09 5.83 -5.91
C ILE A 8 11.85 6.72 -4.68
N GLY A 9 11.37 6.13 -3.60
CA GLY A 9 11.05 6.80 -2.35
C GLY A 9 9.59 6.59 -1.93
N LEU A 10 9.39 6.60 -0.61
CA LEU A 10 8.07 6.43 -0.02
C LEU A 10 7.27 7.72 -0.11
N SER A 11 5.98 7.59 -0.40
CA SER A 11 5.05 8.72 -0.35
C SER A 11 5.03 9.30 1.05
N ARG A 12 5.29 10.61 1.16
CA ARG A 12 5.14 11.38 2.38
C ARG A 12 4.11 12.45 2.16
N ARG A 13 3.22 12.62 3.12
CA ARG A 13 2.18 13.66 3.08
C ARG A 13 2.08 14.39 4.39
N TYR A 14 1.71 15.65 4.30
CA TYR A 14 1.33 16.41 5.49
C TYR A 14 -0.06 15.96 5.91
N VAL A 15 -0.16 15.42 7.14
CA VAL A 15 -1.41 15.03 7.79
C VAL A 15 -1.71 16.01 8.89
N ASP A 16 -2.95 16.49 8.94
CA ASP A 16 -3.42 17.36 10.01
C ASP A 16 -3.58 16.52 11.29
N ARG A 17 -2.80 16.86 12.32
CA ARG A 17 -2.83 16.21 13.63
C ARG A 17 -3.44 17.16 14.66
N ARG A 18 -4.36 16.62 15.45
CA ARG A 18 -4.88 17.27 16.64
C ARG A 18 -4.52 16.42 17.85
N GLN A 19 -3.61 16.89 18.68
CA GLN A 19 -3.03 16.10 19.75
C GLN A 19 -2.70 16.97 20.97
N TRP A 20 -2.83 16.38 22.16
CA TRP A 20 -2.31 16.95 23.38
C TRP A 20 -0.80 16.84 23.41
N VAL A 21 -0.12 17.95 23.60
CA VAL A 21 1.35 18.01 23.62
C VAL A 21 1.82 18.82 24.82
N SER A 22 2.98 18.46 25.36
CA SER A 22 3.61 19.14 26.47
C SER A 22 4.31 20.45 26.06
N ALA A 23 4.56 20.63 24.78
CA ALA A 23 5.17 21.84 24.22
C ALA A 23 4.33 22.38 23.06
N LEU A 24 4.23 23.70 22.93
CA LEU A 24 3.49 24.38 21.85
C LEU A 24 4.02 23.96 20.48
N ARG A 25 3.13 23.42 19.64
CA ARG A 25 3.43 23.03 18.27
C ARG A 25 2.28 23.40 17.33
N GLY A 26 2.56 24.23 16.34
CA GLY A 26 1.55 24.68 15.39
C GLY A 26 0.53 25.63 16.02
N ARG A 27 -0.75 25.40 15.78
CA ARG A 27 -1.86 26.23 16.27
C ARG A 27 -2.40 25.65 17.56
N SER A 28 -2.38 26.43 18.65
CA SER A 28 -2.95 26.03 19.92
C SER A 28 -4.45 26.35 20.01
N ASP A 29 -5.21 25.42 20.56
CA ASP A 29 -6.64 25.60 20.87
C ASP A 29 -6.77 25.88 22.37
N PHE A 30 -6.61 27.15 22.78
CA PHE A 30 -6.63 27.53 24.17
C PHE A 30 -8.01 27.36 24.85
N LEU A 31 -9.11 27.40 24.08
CA LEU A 31 -10.46 27.29 24.64
C LEU A 31 -10.84 25.86 25.03
N GLY A 32 -10.14 24.85 24.41
CA GLY A 32 -10.32 23.42 24.73
C GLY A 32 -9.24 22.86 25.66
N SER A 33 -8.30 23.66 26.14
CA SER A 33 -7.00 23.22 26.58
C SER A 33 -6.77 23.23 28.10
N PHE A 34 -7.69 22.82 28.95
CA PHE A 34 -7.36 22.63 30.38
C PHE A 34 -7.97 21.36 30.97
N PRO A 35 -7.50 20.15 30.60
CA PRO A 35 -7.43 19.11 31.62
C PRO A 35 -5.99 19.06 32.13
N TRP A 36 -5.84 19.19 33.43
CA TRP A 36 -4.69 18.68 34.13
C TRP A 36 -4.70 17.16 33.92
N ASN A 37 -3.64 16.61 33.31
CA ASN A 37 -3.47 15.16 33.30
C ASN A 37 -3.22 14.70 34.72
N ASP A 38 -3.62 13.48 35.06
CA ASP A 38 -3.41 12.88 36.41
C ASP A 38 -1.94 12.91 36.85
N ASP A 39 -1.00 13.08 35.91
CA ASP A 39 0.45 13.21 36.15
C ASP A 39 0.91 14.65 36.48
N GLY A 40 0.00 15.61 36.63
CA GLY A 40 0.34 17.00 36.95
C GLY A 40 1.05 17.79 35.85
N MET A 41 1.18 17.24 34.66
CA MET A 41 1.79 17.90 33.50
C MET A 41 0.75 18.69 32.74
N ALA A 42 0.99 19.99 32.54
CA ALA A 42 0.14 20.82 31.69
C ALA A 42 0.30 20.37 30.21
N SER A 43 -0.78 19.87 29.61
CA SER A 43 -0.82 19.57 28.20
C SER A 43 -1.73 20.55 27.46
N ILE A 44 -1.32 20.92 26.25
CA ILE A 44 -2.01 21.90 25.42
C ILE A 44 -2.49 21.18 24.14
N MET A 45 -3.78 21.37 23.80
CA MET A 45 -4.30 20.86 22.55
C MET A 45 -3.72 21.68 21.40
N CYS A 46 -2.93 21.03 20.54
CA CYS A 46 -2.33 21.64 19.38
C CYS A 46 -2.82 20.98 18.10
N ARG A 47 -2.99 21.81 17.07
CA ARG A 47 -3.25 21.39 15.70
C ARG A 47 -2.05 21.76 14.84
N PHE A 48 -1.44 20.74 14.22
CA PHE A 48 -0.25 20.93 13.39
C PHE A 48 -0.24 19.96 12.22
N HIS A 49 0.51 20.31 11.19
CA HIS A 49 0.73 19.42 10.06
C HIS A 49 2.03 18.64 10.27
N GLU A 50 1.92 17.32 10.21
CA GLU A 50 3.06 16.43 10.34
C GLU A 50 3.35 15.74 9.01
N LEU A 51 4.61 15.81 8.57
CA LEU A 51 5.06 15.08 7.38
C LEU A 51 5.31 13.63 7.77
N THR A 52 4.44 12.74 7.33
CA THR A 52 4.48 11.33 7.71
C THR A 52 4.42 10.40 6.51
N CYS A 53 5.01 9.21 6.65
CA CYS A 53 4.78 8.07 5.76
C CYS A 53 3.46 7.35 6.07
N ASP A 54 2.88 7.56 7.26
CA ASP A 54 1.57 7.01 7.60
C ASP A 54 0.46 7.81 6.90
N ASN A 55 0.25 7.47 5.64
CA ASN A 55 -0.72 8.09 4.76
C ASN A 55 -1.46 7.03 3.93
N LEU A 56 -2.56 7.45 3.30
CA LEU A 56 -3.44 6.56 2.55
C LEU A 56 -2.71 5.71 1.51
N ASP A 57 -1.71 6.26 0.81
CA ASP A 57 -0.98 5.53 -0.23
C ASP A 57 -0.25 4.32 0.37
N ASN A 58 0.48 4.51 1.48
CA ASN A 58 1.22 3.45 2.14
C ASN A 58 0.30 2.47 2.89
N GLN A 59 -0.79 2.96 3.48
CA GLN A 59 -1.78 2.12 4.17
C GLN A 59 -2.48 1.15 3.20
N LEU A 60 -2.81 1.58 1.98
CA LEU A 60 -3.41 0.72 0.95
C LEU A 60 -2.44 -0.37 0.50
N VAL A 61 -1.16 -0.06 0.35
CA VAL A 61 -0.12 -1.06 0.03
C VAL A 61 0.00 -2.08 1.17
N LEU A 62 0.04 -1.61 2.42
CA LEU A 62 0.11 -2.51 3.59
C LEU A 62 -1.09 -3.45 3.65
N ALA A 63 -2.32 -2.94 3.48
CA ALA A 63 -3.53 -3.75 3.47
C ALA A 63 -3.50 -4.82 2.36
N GLY A 64 -3.03 -4.46 1.16
CA GLY A 64 -2.82 -5.41 0.07
C GLY A 64 -1.79 -6.48 0.41
N LEU A 65 -0.68 -6.12 1.06
CA LEU A 65 0.35 -7.05 1.51
C LEU A 65 -0.16 -8.02 2.58
N GLU A 66 -0.91 -7.54 3.56
CA GLU A 66 -1.50 -8.38 4.61
C GLU A 66 -2.40 -9.45 3.99
N ARG A 67 -3.27 -9.05 3.06
CA ARG A 67 -4.14 -9.98 2.35
C ARG A 67 -3.35 -10.95 1.47
N ALA A 68 -2.33 -10.48 0.74
CA ALA A 68 -1.47 -11.30 -0.09
C ALA A 68 -0.72 -12.37 0.72
N CYS A 69 -0.26 -12.05 1.93
CA CYS A 69 0.39 -13.01 2.83
C CYS A 69 -0.55 -14.18 3.21
N LEU A 70 -1.85 -13.88 3.37
CA LEU A 70 -2.85 -14.92 3.68
C LEU A 70 -3.17 -15.81 2.47
N MET A 71 -3.08 -15.26 1.27
CA MET A 71 -3.41 -15.97 0.02
C MET A 71 -2.23 -16.73 -0.59
N ALA A 72 -1.01 -16.45 -0.15
CA ALA A 72 0.19 -17.04 -0.74
C ALA A 72 0.28 -18.54 -0.46
N VAL A 73 0.29 -19.34 -1.54
CA VAL A 73 0.41 -20.81 -1.50
C VAL A 73 1.88 -21.22 -1.38
N SER A 74 2.78 -20.58 -2.11
CA SER A 74 4.21 -20.90 -2.08
C SER A 74 4.89 -20.35 -0.83
N VAL A 75 5.67 -21.19 -0.16
CA VAL A 75 6.45 -20.82 1.04
C VAL A 75 7.43 -19.69 0.74
N ASP A 76 8.15 -19.75 -0.39
CA ASP A 76 9.10 -18.71 -0.78
C ASP A 76 8.42 -17.37 -1.06
N THR A 77 7.27 -17.41 -1.74
CA THR A 77 6.47 -16.19 -1.99
C THR A 77 5.98 -15.61 -0.68
N ARG A 78 5.46 -16.46 0.21
CA ARG A 78 4.96 -16.03 1.52
C ARG A 78 6.07 -15.39 2.36
N ARG A 79 7.27 -15.95 2.37
CA ARG A 79 8.43 -15.39 3.08
C ARG A 79 8.75 -13.98 2.58
N LYS A 80 8.89 -13.81 1.27
CA LYS A 80 9.17 -12.50 0.66
C LYS A 80 8.07 -11.46 0.97
N LEU A 81 6.80 -11.89 0.96
CA LEU A 81 5.68 -11.01 1.30
C LEU A 81 5.71 -10.61 2.78
N LEU A 82 6.08 -11.52 3.69
CA LEU A 82 6.22 -11.21 5.11
C LEU A 82 7.33 -10.20 5.37
N ASP A 83 8.47 -10.33 4.70
CA ASP A 83 9.58 -9.36 4.79
C ASP A 83 9.13 -7.96 4.34
N HIS A 84 8.42 -7.89 3.21
CA HIS A 84 7.86 -6.63 2.74
C HIS A 84 6.79 -6.08 3.69
N ARG A 85 5.88 -6.93 4.20
CA ARG A 85 4.86 -6.52 5.16
C ARG A 85 5.47 -5.92 6.42
N GLN A 86 6.50 -6.56 6.98
CA GLN A 86 7.18 -6.07 8.17
C GLN A 86 7.80 -4.69 7.93
N ALA A 87 8.47 -4.52 6.80
CA ALA A 87 9.05 -3.23 6.42
C ALA A 87 7.98 -2.13 6.23
N TRP A 88 6.80 -2.49 5.70
CA TRP A 88 5.71 -1.52 5.52
C TRP A 88 4.96 -1.22 6.81
N ALA A 89 4.77 -2.21 7.69
CA ALA A 89 4.11 -2.06 8.99
C ALA A 89 4.86 -1.11 9.94
N SER A 90 6.17 -0.93 9.75
CA SER A 90 6.95 0.06 10.50
C SER A 90 6.72 1.51 10.02
N LEU A 91 6.09 1.70 8.86
CA LEU A 91 5.94 2.99 8.18
C LEU A 91 4.50 3.49 8.12
N ALA A 92 3.54 2.57 8.12
CA ALA A 92 2.12 2.87 7.95
C ALA A 92 1.29 2.07 8.94
N SER A 93 0.24 2.69 9.45
CA SER A 93 -0.74 2.04 10.32
C SER A 93 -1.63 1.08 9.51
N PRO A 94 -2.04 -0.06 10.08
CA PRO A 94 -2.97 -0.96 9.43
C PRO A 94 -4.32 -0.28 9.23
N MET A 95 -4.95 -0.53 8.09
CA MET A 95 -6.26 0.00 7.76
C MET A 95 -7.34 -1.05 8.05
N ALA A 96 -8.33 -0.70 8.85
CA ALA A 96 -9.40 -1.61 9.25
C ALA A 96 -10.25 -2.11 8.06
N ALA A 97 -10.46 -1.25 7.04
CA ALA A 97 -11.17 -1.60 5.82
C ALA A 97 -10.63 -0.79 4.64
N ALA A 98 -9.97 -1.43 3.71
CA ALA A 98 -9.54 -0.83 2.45
C ALA A 98 -10.57 -1.18 1.36
N GLY A 99 -11.54 -0.29 1.15
CA GLY A 99 -12.59 -0.44 0.16
C GLY A 99 -12.34 0.32 -1.14
N ARG A 100 -13.27 0.22 -2.08
CA ARG A 100 -13.19 0.93 -3.37
C ARG A 100 -13.11 2.46 -3.22
N SER A 101 -13.75 3.01 -2.19
CA SER A 101 -13.75 4.46 -1.92
C SER A 101 -12.35 4.97 -1.59
N GLU A 102 -11.58 4.21 -0.81
CA GLU A 102 -10.22 4.56 -0.43
C GLU A 102 -9.28 4.52 -1.64
N PHE A 103 -9.40 3.51 -2.51
CA PHE A 103 -8.64 3.44 -3.77
C PHE A 103 -9.03 4.56 -4.74
N ALA A 104 -10.31 4.92 -4.82
CA ALA A 104 -10.77 6.06 -5.62
C ALA A 104 -10.19 7.39 -5.11
N LYS A 105 -10.18 7.59 -3.78
CA LYS A 105 -9.55 8.76 -3.14
C LYS A 105 -8.04 8.83 -3.42
N ALA A 106 -7.34 7.69 -3.37
CA ALA A 106 -5.91 7.65 -3.68
C ALA A 106 -5.66 8.00 -5.15
N ARG A 107 -6.44 7.41 -6.08
CA ARG A 107 -6.34 7.70 -7.53
C ARG A 107 -6.59 9.16 -7.87
N GLY A 108 -7.55 9.80 -7.22
CA GLY A 108 -7.84 11.23 -7.44
C GLY A 108 -6.75 12.18 -6.90
N LYS A 109 -5.81 11.67 -6.12
CA LYS A 109 -4.71 12.44 -5.51
C LYS A 109 -3.33 12.11 -6.06
N TYR A 110 -3.23 11.31 -7.13
CA TYR A 110 -1.93 11.04 -7.73
C TYR A 110 -1.30 12.31 -8.27
N THR A 111 -0.04 12.46 -7.96
CA THR A 111 0.84 13.51 -8.44
C THR A 111 2.04 12.84 -9.12
N ARG A 112 2.87 13.63 -9.79
CA ARG A 112 4.14 13.14 -10.34
C ARG A 112 4.99 12.37 -9.31
N LEU A 113 4.89 12.75 -8.03
CA LEU A 113 5.65 12.13 -6.93
C LEU A 113 5.04 10.81 -6.44
N SER A 114 3.76 10.53 -6.70
CA SER A 114 3.06 9.32 -6.25
C SER A 114 2.58 8.43 -7.39
N GLU A 115 2.90 8.77 -8.64
CA GLU A 115 2.49 8.01 -9.83
C GLU A 115 3.00 6.55 -9.79
N HIS A 116 4.19 6.34 -9.26
CA HIS A 116 4.80 5.02 -9.12
C HIS A 116 4.03 4.07 -8.16
N TYR A 117 3.07 4.58 -7.37
CA TYR A 117 2.17 3.75 -6.56
C TYR A 117 1.01 3.17 -7.35
N ARG A 118 0.70 3.69 -8.53
CA ARG A 118 -0.49 3.31 -9.31
C ARG A 118 -0.61 1.79 -9.51
N LEU A 119 0.47 1.14 -9.92
CA LEU A 119 0.45 -0.30 -10.15
C LEU A 119 0.30 -1.10 -8.87
N ALA A 120 0.98 -0.70 -7.81
CA ALA A 120 0.86 -1.34 -6.50
C ALA A 120 -0.57 -1.21 -5.93
N HIS A 121 -1.19 -0.04 -6.07
CA HIS A 121 -2.59 0.15 -5.65
C HIS A 121 -3.56 -0.68 -6.48
N ASN A 122 -3.36 -0.80 -7.79
CA ASN A 122 -4.20 -1.64 -8.63
C ASN A 122 -4.09 -3.12 -8.23
N LEU A 123 -2.88 -3.61 -7.96
CA LEU A 123 -2.67 -4.96 -7.46
C LEU A 123 -3.29 -5.18 -6.08
N ALA A 124 -3.10 -4.23 -5.16
CA ALA A 124 -3.69 -4.29 -3.83
C ALA A 124 -5.23 -4.32 -3.90
N GLU A 125 -5.84 -3.50 -4.76
CA GLU A 125 -7.29 -3.49 -4.95
C GLU A 125 -7.81 -4.84 -5.47
N ILE A 126 -7.14 -5.47 -6.44
CA ILE A 126 -7.50 -6.80 -6.97
C ILE A 126 -7.43 -7.85 -5.86
N ILE A 127 -6.34 -7.85 -5.08
CA ILE A 127 -6.11 -8.81 -3.99
C ILE A 127 -7.16 -8.64 -2.88
N LEU A 128 -7.47 -7.40 -2.50
CA LEU A 128 -8.42 -7.10 -1.43
C LEU A 128 -9.87 -7.40 -1.84
N GLN A 129 -10.21 -7.20 -3.11
CA GLN A 129 -11.55 -7.53 -3.63
C GLN A 129 -11.77 -9.04 -3.79
N GLY A 130 -10.76 -9.86 -3.51
CA GLY A 130 -10.86 -11.31 -3.64
C GLY A 130 -11.10 -11.78 -5.08
N ARG A 131 -10.83 -10.93 -6.06
CA ARG A 131 -10.97 -11.28 -7.46
C ARG A 131 -9.84 -12.22 -7.84
N SER A 132 -10.14 -13.51 -7.77
CA SER A 132 -9.31 -14.52 -8.41
C SER A 132 -9.34 -14.29 -9.93
N PRO A 133 -8.26 -14.53 -10.67
CA PRO A 133 -8.32 -14.65 -12.12
C PRO A 133 -9.41 -15.61 -12.60
N ALA A 134 -9.79 -16.59 -11.78
CA ALA A 134 -10.89 -17.52 -12.03
C ALA A 134 -12.29 -16.85 -11.95
N ALA A 135 -12.46 -15.76 -11.19
CA ALA A 135 -13.72 -15.02 -11.13
C ALA A 135 -14.02 -14.23 -12.43
N ILE A 136 -13.08 -14.19 -13.37
CA ILE A 136 -13.29 -13.64 -14.73
C ILE A 136 -14.27 -14.53 -15.52
N TYR A 137 -14.43 -15.79 -15.15
CA TYR A 137 -15.25 -16.77 -15.86
C TYR A 137 -16.56 -17.12 -15.16
N ASP A 138 -16.87 -16.47 -14.02
CA ASP A 138 -18.15 -16.70 -13.32
C ASP A 138 -19.19 -15.70 -13.82
N PRO A 139 -20.28 -16.15 -14.53
CA PRO A 139 -21.28 -15.27 -15.13
C PRO A 139 -22.28 -14.69 -14.13
N GLY A 140 -22.00 -14.67 -12.83
CA GLY A 140 -22.86 -14.15 -11.77
C GLY A 140 -22.77 -12.63 -11.58
N GLU A 141 -23.75 -11.94 -12.11
CA GLU A 141 -24.41 -10.66 -11.70
C GLU A 141 -23.63 -9.47 -11.13
N GLN A 142 -22.39 -9.19 -11.53
CA GLN A 142 -21.80 -7.87 -11.30
C GLN A 142 -21.05 -7.41 -12.54
N PRO A 143 -21.14 -6.13 -12.96
CA PRO A 143 -20.36 -5.63 -14.09
C PRO A 143 -18.89 -5.71 -13.74
N THR A 144 -18.29 -6.81 -14.11
CA THR A 144 -16.86 -7.07 -13.95
C THR A 144 -16.15 -6.15 -14.91
N ARG A 145 -15.49 -5.12 -14.41
CA ARG A 145 -14.41 -4.51 -15.16
C ARG A 145 -13.33 -5.58 -15.29
N GLY A 146 -13.40 -6.35 -16.39
CA GLY A 146 -12.45 -7.39 -16.68
C GLY A 146 -11.03 -6.82 -16.64
N LEU A 147 -10.12 -7.51 -15.97
CA LEU A 147 -8.69 -7.28 -16.18
C LEU A 147 -8.41 -7.74 -17.60
N TYR A 148 -8.26 -6.81 -18.53
CA TYR A 148 -7.81 -7.15 -19.88
C TYR A 148 -6.34 -7.59 -19.76
N VAL A 149 -6.14 -8.89 -19.82
CA VAL A 149 -4.80 -9.49 -19.92
C VAL A 149 -4.57 -9.79 -21.38
N ASP A 150 -3.61 -9.11 -21.99
CA ASP A 150 -3.11 -9.47 -23.30
C ASP A 150 -2.39 -10.83 -23.18
N MET A 151 -3.13 -11.90 -23.43
CA MET A 151 -2.64 -13.28 -23.31
C MET A 151 -1.46 -13.56 -24.23
N PRO A 152 -1.44 -13.12 -25.50
CA PRO A 152 -0.26 -13.20 -26.37
C PRO A 152 0.97 -12.58 -25.73
N TYR A 153 0.90 -11.36 -25.25
CA TYR A 153 2.01 -10.67 -24.59
C TYR A 153 2.46 -11.37 -23.30
N LEU A 154 1.51 -11.84 -22.48
CA LEU A 154 1.81 -12.61 -21.28
C LEU A 154 2.55 -13.91 -21.62
N PHE A 155 2.09 -14.61 -22.66
CA PHE A 155 2.69 -15.86 -23.13
C PHE A 155 4.11 -15.65 -23.67
N GLU A 156 4.34 -14.62 -24.48
CA GLU A 156 5.68 -14.25 -24.95
C GLU A 156 6.63 -14.00 -23.79
N ARG A 157 6.22 -13.22 -22.80
CA ARG A 157 7.01 -12.95 -21.61
C ARG A 157 7.27 -14.21 -20.77
N PHE A 158 6.30 -15.08 -20.69
CA PHE A 158 6.45 -16.35 -19.99
C PHE A 158 7.47 -17.25 -20.69
N VAL A 159 7.36 -17.42 -22.00
CA VAL A 159 8.29 -18.21 -22.82
C VAL A 159 9.70 -17.61 -22.76
N GLU A 160 9.83 -16.29 -22.91
CA GLU A 160 11.11 -15.59 -22.78
C GLU A 160 11.77 -15.87 -21.42
N ARG A 161 11.01 -15.83 -20.35
CA ARG A 161 11.51 -16.10 -19.00
C ARG A 161 11.91 -17.56 -18.79
N LEU A 162 11.16 -18.50 -19.36
CA LEU A 162 11.50 -19.92 -19.34
C LEU A 162 12.80 -20.18 -20.09
N LEU A 163 12.93 -19.63 -21.30
CA LEU A 163 14.13 -19.78 -22.12
C LEU A 163 15.35 -19.17 -21.44
N ARG A 164 15.24 -17.95 -20.91
CA ARG A 164 16.33 -17.32 -20.14
C ARG A 164 16.77 -18.15 -18.94
N ASN A 165 15.83 -18.73 -18.21
CA ASN A 165 16.16 -19.59 -17.07
C ASN A 165 16.82 -20.90 -17.50
N ALA A 166 16.35 -21.52 -18.58
CA ALA A 166 16.94 -22.73 -19.15
C ALA A 166 18.38 -22.52 -19.68
N ILE A 167 18.62 -21.36 -20.31
CA ILE A 167 19.92 -20.97 -20.85
C ILE A 167 20.90 -20.65 -19.71
N LYS A 168 20.48 -19.92 -18.67
CA LYS A 168 21.32 -19.66 -17.49
C LYS A 168 21.76 -20.95 -16.81
N GLY A 169 20.90 -21.97 -16.76
CA GLY A 169 21.24 -23.29 -16.21
C GLY A 169 22.26 -24.08 -17.03
N ARG A 170 22.50 -23.70 -18.29
CA ARG A 170 23.44 -24.38 -19.23
C ARG A 170 24.70 -23.59 -19.56
N GLY A 171 24.93 -22.44 -18.92
CA GLY A 171 26.16 -21.65 -19.11
C GLY A 171 26.30 -20.97 -20.48
N LEU A 172 25.25 -20.93 -21.29
CA LEU A 172 25.23 -20.25 -22.59
C LEU A 172 24.93 -18.76 -22.38
N ARG A 173 25.85 -17.88 -22.84
CA ARG A 173 25.61 -16.44 -22.97
C ARG A 173 24.98 -16.15 -24.33
N ILE A 174 23.89 -15.39 -24.34
CA ILE A 174 23.36 -14.69 -25.51
C ILE A 174 23.91 -13.27 -25.50
#